data_d8ba6247a0f97cb16f3ad4232ea2f73c
#
_entry.id   d8ba6247a0f97cb16f3ad4232ea2f73c
#
_cell.length_a   1.000
_cell.length_b   1.000
_cell.length_c   1.000
_cell.angle_alpha   90.00
_cell.angle_beta   90.00
_cell.angle_gamma   90.00
#
_symmetry.space_group_name_H-M   'P 1'
#
loop_
_entity.id
_entity.type
_entity.pdbx_description
1 polymer ?
#
loop_
_entity_poly.entity_id
_entity_poly.type
_entity_poly.pdbx_seq_one_letter_code
_entity_poly.pdbx_strand_id
1 'polypeptide(L)'
;MNPEKNEQFFEGSEAFKPVQDNSLAQAYRLQAFAEAYAFVGNSLLTPISHTSQAGLHPAFWEHFPDFESFQVREALEALKTWVECAPQDSVTKVSVEFTQLFVGPPKPAAPPWETYYRGEEVTSGFGRPTLEMREALQEAGLELSNEN
;
A
#
# COMPACT_ATOMS: atom_id res chain seq x y z
N MET A 1 -11.01 -49.82 -62.76
CA MET A 1 -10.86 -48.40 -62.95
C MET A 1 -11.13 -47.74 -61.59
N ASN A 2 -10.08 -47.40 -60.90
CA ASN A 2 -10.03 -47.05 -59.48
C ASN A 2 -10.03 -45.51 -59.36
N PRO A 3 -10.84 -44.90 -58.50
CA PRO A 3 -10.63 -43.53 -58.09
C PRO A 3 -10.04 -43.54 -56.66
N GLU A 4 -8.75 -43.33 -56.57
CA GLU A 4 -8.05 -42.96 -55.34
C GLU A 4 -8.51 -41.54 -54.92
N LYS A 5 -9.11 -41.47 -53.76
CA LYS A 5 -8.64 -40.94 -52.47
C LYS A 5 -7.83 -39.68 -52.58
N ASN A 6 -8.44 -38.62 -52.11
CA ASN A 6 -7.71 -37.47 -51.59
C ASN A 6 -8.26 -37.12 -50.19
N GLU A 7 -7.75 -37.84 -49.17
CA GLU A 7 -7.89 -37.45 -47.76
C GLU A 7 -6.76 -36.49 -47.45
N GLN A 8 -7.04 -35.19 -47.53
CA GLN A 8 -6.18 -34.20 -46.91
C GLN A 8 -6.53 -34.14 -45.41
N PHE A 9 -5.67 -34.73 -44.62
CA PHE A 9 -5.60 -34.58 -43.16
C PHE A 9 -5.37 -33.11 -42.86
N PHE A 10 -6.36 -32.46 -42.25
CA PHE A 10 -6.17 -31.21 -41.53
C PHE A 10 -5.59 -31.57 -40.17
N GLU A 11 -4.26 -31.76 -40.08
CA GLU A 11 -3.48 -31.64 -38.85
C GLU A 11 -3.15 -30.18 -38.62
N GLY A 12 -3.65 -29.61 -37.54
CA GLY A 12 -3.35 -28.25 -37.19
C GLY A 12 -4.32 -27.68 -36.16
N SER A 13 -4.79 -28.52 -35.23
CA SER A 13 -5.35 -27.97 -33.98
C SER A 13 -4.19 -27.53 -33.10
N GLU A 14 -3.65 -26.34 -33.35
CA GLU A 14 -2.88 -25.64 -32.35
C GLU A 14 -3.79 -25.45 -31.15
N ALA A 15 -3.59 -26.28 -30.14
CA ALA A 15 -4.23 -26.14 -28.84
C ALA A 15 -3.96 -24.71 -28.35
N PHE A 16 -5.01 -23.90 -28.31
CA PHE A 16 -5.00 -22.58 -27.69
C PHE A 16 -4.47 -22.75 -26.27
N LYS A 17 -3.17 -22.50 -26.09
CA LYS A 17 -2.58 -22.40 -24.76
C LYS A 17 -3.16 -21.12 -24.18
N PRO A 18 -3.92 -21.18 -23.06
CA PRO A 18 -4.34 -19.97 -22.40
C PRO A 18 -3.05 -19.24 -22.01
N VAL A 19 -2.86 -18.05 -22.58
CA VAL A 19 -1.87 -17.11 -22.11
C VAL A 19 -2.24 -16.93 -20.65
N GLN A 20 -1.46 -17.52 -19.74
CA GLN A 20 -1.64 -17.32 -18.32
C GLN A 20 -1.56 -15.82 -18.11
N ASP A 21 -2.67 -15.25 -17.67
CA ASP A 21 -2.89 -13.82 -17.58
C ASP A 21 -2.12 -13.23 -16.39
N ASN A 22 -0.80 -13.37 -16.48
CA ASN A 22 0.16 -12.90 -15.48
C ASN A 22 0.11 -11.36 -15.36
N SER A 23 -0.37 -10.69 -16.41
CA SER A 23 -0.48 -9.24 -16.45
C SER A 23 -1.61 -8.72 -15.59
N LEU A 24 -2.78 -9.38 -15.60
CA LEU A 24 -3.91 -9.01 -14.74
C LEU A 24 -3.58 -9.28 -13.28
N ALA A 25 -3.02 -10.44 -12.96
CA ALA A 25 -2.59 -10.75 -11.60
C ALA A 25 -1.57 -9.74 -11.07
N GLN A 26 -0.61 -9.34 -11.92
CA GLN A 26 0.36 -8.30 -11.58
C GLN A 26 -0.31 -6.94 -11.37
N ALA A 27 -1.26 -6.56 -12.23
CA ALA A 27 -2.00 -5.30 -12.10
C ALA A 27 -2.79 -5.24 -10.79
N TYR A 28 -3.48 -6.33 -10.42
CA TYR A 28 -4.18 -6.42 -9.12
C TYR A 28 -3.23 -6.29 -7.92
N ARG A 29 -2.06 -6.94 -7.98
CA ARG A 29 -1.06 -6.82 -6.92
C ARG A 29 -0.54 -5.39 -6.78
N LEU A 30 -0.22 -4.73 -7.89
CA LEU A 30 0.24 -3.34 -7.89
C LEU A 30 -0.84 -2.40 -7.34
N GLN A 31 -2.10 -2.62 -7.71
CA GLN A 31 -3.24 -1.86 -7.18
C GLN A 31 -3.36 -2.05 -5.66
N ALA A 32 -3.28 -3.28 -5.16
CA ALA A 32 -3.33 -3.57 -3.73
C ALA A 32 -2.22 -2.86 -2.96
N PHE A 33 -0.99 -2.86 -3.49
CA PHE A 33 0.11 -2.11 -2.88
C PHE A 33 -0.14 -0.61 -2.92
N ALA A 34 -0.62 -0.06 -4.04
CA ALA A 34 -0.91 1.37 -4.15
C ALA A 34 -1.95 1.81 -3.11
N GLU A 35 -3.02 1.05 -2.91
CA GLU A 35 -4.06 1.32 -1.91
C GLU A 35 -3.50 1.25 -0.48
N ALA A 36 -2.71 0.24 -0.17
CA ALA A 36 -2.10 0.09 1.14
C ALA A 36 -1.11 1.23 1.44
N TYR A 37 -0.26 1.59 0.48
CA TYR A 37 0.68 2.70 0.65
C TYR A 37 -0.03 4.04 0.76
N ALA A 38 -1.10 4.27 -0.01
CA ALA A 38 -1.91 5.48 0.11
C ALA A 38 -2.54 5.60 1.49
N PHE A 39 -3.09 4.51 2.03
CA PHE A 39 -3.64 4.49 3.38
C PHE A 39 -2.57 4.79 4.44
N VAL A 40 -1.43 4.09 4.41
CA VAL A 40 -0.34 4.28 5.37
C VAL A 40 0.24 5.70 5.25
N GLY A 41 0.50 6.17 4.03
CA GLY A 41 1.04 7.51 3.80
C GLY A 41 0.13 8.60 4.36
N ASN A 42 -1.17 8.54 4.07
CA ASN A 42 -2.14 9.48 4.62
C ASN A 42 -2.24 9.39 6.15
N SER A 43 -2.12 8.19 6.71
CA SER A 43 -2.16 7.97 8.17
C SER A 43 -0.92 8.53 8.89
N LEU A 44 0.21 8.65 8.18
CA LEU A 44 1.45 9.24 8.71
C LEU A 44 1.54 10.76 8.48
N LEU A 45 0.76 11.29 7.54
CA LEU A 45 0.85 12.71 7.15
C LEU A 45 0.16 13.64 8.15
N THR A 46 -1.06 13.27 8.58
CA THR A 46 -1.86 14.11 9.48
C THR A 46 -2.70 13.25 10.45
N PRO A 47 -3.09 13.82 11.62
CA PRO A 47 -4.00 13.11 12.53
C PRO A 47 -5.33 12.76 11.87
N ILE A 48 -5.92 11.65 12.29
CA ILE A 48 -7.19 11.14 11.76
C ILE A 48 -8.36 12.14 11.89
N SER A 49 -8.28 13.07 12.83
CA SER A 49 -9.25 14.17 12.97
C SER A 49 -9.27 15.13 11.79
N HIS A 50 -8.21 15.15 10.97
CA HIS A 50 -8.06 16.00 9.80
C HIS A 50 -8.13 15.25 8.47
N THR A 51 -8.32 13.94 8.52
CA THR A 51 -8.38 13.07 7.34
C THR A 51 -9.69 12.27 7.30
N SER A 52 -9.80 11.39 6.31
CA SER A 52 -10.88 10.41 6.28
C SER A 52 -10.82 9.49 7.49
N GLN A 53 -11.94 9.32 8.18
CA GLN A 53 -12.06 8.40 9.31
C GLN A 53 -12.39 6.96 8.85
N ALA A 54 -12.20 6.65 7.57
CA ALA A 54 -12.54 5.35 7.00
C ALA A 54 -11.91 4.18 7.78
N GLY A 55 -10.67 4.35 8.24
CA GLY A 55 -9.98 3.35 9.05
C GLY A 55 -10.61 3.07 10.44
N LEU A 56 -11.59 3.86 10.87
CA LEU A 56 -12.39 3.59 12.08
C LEU A 56 -13.69 2.84 11.78
N HIS A 57 -13.96 2.47 10.54
CA HIS A 57 -15.16 1.73 10.15
C HIS A 57 -14.81 0.28 9.79
N PRO A 58 -15.48 -0.73 10.38
CA PRO A 58 -15.22 -2.14 10.11
C PRO A 58 -15.26 -2.48 8.61
N ALA A 59 -16.25 -1.96 7.89
CA ALA A 59 -16.42 -2.19 6.45
C ALA A 59 -15.21 -1.76 5.60
N PHE A 60 -14.41 -0.78 6.05
CA PHE A 60 -13.18 -0.40 5.37
C PHE A 60 -12.17 -1.57 5.36
N TRP A 61 -12.02 -2.25 6.49
CA TRP A 61 -11.06 -3.35 6.63
C TRP A 61 -11.50 -4.64 5.96
N GLU A 62 -12.81 -4.83 5.76
CA GLU A 62 -13.35 -5.97 4.98
C GLU A 62 -12.92 -5.91 3.50
N HIS A 63 -12.76 -4.69 2.97
CA HIS A 63 -12.40 -4.43 1.58
C HIS A 63 -10.91 -4.06 1.42
N PHE A 64 -10.16 -4.01 2.52
CA PHE A 64 -8.73 -3.70 2.45
C PHE A 64 -8.00 -4.85 1.74
N PRO A 65 -7.00 -4.53 0.88
CA PRO A 65 -6.28 -5.55 0.13
C PRO A 65 -5.70 -6.65 1.00
N ASP A 66 -5.80 -7.89 0.55
CA ASP A 66 -5.15 -9.04 1.19
C ASP A 66 -3.70 -9.18 0.71
N PHE A 67 -2.84 -9.60 1.63
CA PHE A 67 -1.42 -9.81 1.38
C PHE A 67 -1.01 -11.21 1.81
N GLU A 68 -0.09 -11.81 1.07
CA GLU A 68 0.43 -13.16 1.37
C GLU A 68 1.24 -13.22 2.69
N SER A 69 1.74 -12.06 3.16
CA SER A 69 2.53 -11.97 4.39
C SER A 69 1.68 -12.29 5.62
N PHE A 70 2.12 -13.28 6.38
CA PHE A 70 1.47 -13.66 7.65
C PHE A 70 1.40 -12.50 8.63
N GLN A 71 2.48 -11.74 8.76
CA GLN A 71 2.57 -10.59 9.67
C GLN A 71 1.56 -9.48 9.30
N VAL A 72 1.39 -9.23 8.00
CA VAL A 72 0.42 -8.23 7.53
C VAL A 72 -1.00 -8.70 7.82
N ARG A 73 -1.33 -9.97 7.57
CA ARG A 73 -2.65 -10.52 7.87
C ARG A 73 -2.96 -10.49 9.36
N GLU A 74 -2.00 -10.86 10.21
CA GLU A 74 -2.16 -10.78 11.66
C GLU A 74 -2.44 -9.34 12.11
N ALA A 75 -1.70 -8.36 11.57
CA ALA A 75 -1.91 -6.94 11.86
C ALA A 75 -3.29 -6.44 11.40
N LEU A 76 -3.74 -6.86 10.21
CA LEU A 76 -5.07 -6.50 9.69
C LEU A 76 -6.20 -7.09 10.55
N GLU A 77 -6.08 -8.34 10.99
CA GLU A 77 -7.07 -8.95 11.89
C GLU A 77 -7.10 -8.26 13.26
N ALA A 78 -5.95 -7.86 13.78
CA ALA A 78 -5.89 -7.06 15.02
C ALA A 78 -6.57 -5.70 14.85
N LEU A 79 -6.37 -5.02 13.71
CA LEU A 79 -7.04 -3.75 13.39
C LEU A 79 -8.55 -3.92 13.25
N LYS A 80 -9.03 -4.95 12.55
CA LYS A 80 -10.47 -5.25 12.44
C LYS A 80 -11.11 -5.44 13.82
N THR A 81 -10.51 -6.29 14.64
CA THR A 81 -10.99 -6.56 16.00
C THR A 81 -11.03 -5.29 16.85
N TRP A 82 -9.98 -4.46 16.74
CA TRP A 82 -9.93 -3.20 17.48
C TRP A 82 -11.05 -2.24 17.06
N VAL A 83 -11.29 -2.11 15.75
CA VAL A 83 -12.30 -1.19 15.20
C VAL A 83 -13.71 -1.64 15.58
N GLU A 84 -14.01 -2.94 15.61
CA GLU A 84 -15.29 -3.47 16.05
C GLU A 84 -15.62 -3.11 17.51
N CYS A 85 -14.59 -3.02 18.35
CA CYS A 85 -14.69 -2.67 19.77
C CYS A 85 -14.33 -1.21 20.05
N ALA A 86 -14.13 -0.38 19.03
CA ALA A 86 -13.62 0.97 19.18
C ALA A 86 -14.57 1.85 20.00
N PRO A 87 -14.08 2.58 21.02
CA PRO A 87 -14.89 3.47 21.81
C PRO A 87 -15.35 4.70 21.01
N GLN A 88 -16.39 5.38 21.48
CA GLN A 88 -16.94 6.57 20.80
C GLN A 88 -15.95 7.73 20.66
N ASP A 89 -14.94 7.79 21.51
CA ASP A 89 -13.88 8.81 21.51
C ASP A 89 -12.62 8.38 20.70
N SER A 90 -12.73 7.37 19.85
CA SER A 90 -11.60 6.81 19.08
C SER A 90 -10.89 7.84 18.23
N VAL A 91 -11.60 8.77 17.58
CA VAL A 91 -10.97 9.84 16.79
C VAL A 91 -10.03 10.66 17.65
N THR A 92 -10.47 11.05 18.86
CA THR A 92 -9.63 11.82 19.79
C THR A 92 -8.44 11.00 20.26
N LYS A 93 -8.65 9.76 20.67
CA LYS A 93 -7.59 8.88 21.15
C LYS A 93 -6.51 8.65 20.08
N VAL A 94 -6.92 8.28 18.88
CA VAL A 94 -5.99 8.04 17.76
C VAL A 94 -5.24 9.33 17.38
N SER A 95 -5.90 10.50 17.42
CA SER A 95 -5.24 11.78 17.17
C SER A 95 -4.22 12.15 18.26
N VAL A 96 -4.50 11.84 19.52
CA VAL A 96 -3.54 12.04 20.62
C VAL A 96 -2.33 11.13 20.46
N GLU A 97 -2.56 9.84 20.17
CA GLU A 97 -1.48 8.88 19.90
C GLU A 97 -0.64 9.30 18.69
N PHE A 98 -1.28 9.75 17.60
CA PHE A 98 -0.57 10.31 16.46
C PHE A 98 0.37 11.43 16.88
N THR A 99 -0.12 12.38 17.69
CA THR A 99 0.68 13.52 18.14
C THR A 99 1.86 13.06 19.00
N GLN A 100 1.65 12.11 19.89
CA GLN A 100 2.71 11.58 20.75
C GLN A 100 3.78 10.81 19.95
N LEU A 101 3.35 10.01 18.98
CA LEU A 101 4.24 9.19 18.17
C LEU A 101 5.03 10.02 17.16
N PHE A 102 4.38 10.89 16.42
CA PHE A 102 4.93 11.50 15.20
C PHE A 102 5.24 12.99 15.30
N VAL A 103 4.62 13.73 16.21
CA VAL A 103 4.83 15.17 16.39
C VAL A 103 5.61 15.46 17.66
N GLY A 104 5.14 14.91 18.76
CA GLY A 104 5.71 15.00 20.11
C GLY A 104 5.93 16.39 20.65
N PRO A 105 5.86 16.61 21.94
CA PRO A 105 6.72 17.49 22.72
C PRO A 105 7.49 16.66 23.75
N PRO A 106 8.82 16.77 23.88
CA PRO A 106 9.76 17.60 23.12
C PRO A 106 10.30 16.92 21.85
N LYS A 107 10.07 15.63 21.67
CA LYS A 107 10.50 14.83 20.52
C LYS A 107 9.44 13.78 20.19
N PRO A 108 9.19 13.49 18.90
CA PRO A 108 8.33 12.38 18.51
C PRO A 108 8.91 11.05 19.02
N ALA A 109 8.05 10.15 19.51
CA ALA A 109 8.46 8.84 19.98
C ALA A 109 8.87 7.92 18.83
N ALA A 110 8.24 8.09 17.65
CA ALA A 110 8.53 7.34 16.44
C ALA A 110 8.52 8.28 15.25
N PRO A 111 9.60 9.07 15.00
CA PRO A 111 9.66 9.98 13.87
C PRO A 111 9.40 9.24 12.56
N PRO A 112 8.55 9.76 11.65
CA PRO A 112 8.20 9.05 10.41
C PRO A 112 9.27 9.16 9.32
N TRP A 113 10.47 9.60 9.66
CA TRP A 113 11.55 9.85 8.70
C TRP A 113 12.55 8.70 8.66
N GLU A 114 12.80 8.17 7.49
CA GLU A 114 13.78 7.11 7.24
C GLU A 114 15.19 7.50 7.72
N THR A 115 15.59 8.77 7.55
CA THR A 115 16.86 9.32 8.01
C THR A 115 17.12 9.07 9.47
N TYR A 116 16.10 9.17 10.31
CA TYR A 116 16.22 8.92 11.74
C TYR A 116 16.64 7.47 12.04
N TYR A 117 16.12 6.52 11.29
CA TYR A 117 16.40 5.09 11.49
C TYR A 117 17.69 4.61 10.81
N ARG A 118 18.22 5.39 9.88
CA ARG A 118 19.53 5.11 9.24
C ARG A 118 20.73 5.59 10.06
N GLY A 119 20.50 6.18 11.23
CA GLY A 119 21.58 6.63 12.14
C GLY A 119 22.29 7.89 11.69
N GLU A 120 21.72 8.64 10.76
CA GLU A 120 22.21 9.96 10.41
C GLU A 120 21.86 10.94 11.54
N GLU A 121 22.79 11.76 11.99
CA GLU A 121 22.53 12.86 12.94
C GLU A 121 21.71 13.95 12.26
N VAL A 122 20.43 13.69 11.99
CA VAL A 122 19.54 14.61 11.31
C VAL A 122 18.51 15.14 12.29
N THR A 123 18.56 16.43 12.51
CA THR A 123 17.58 17.16 13.34
C THR A 123 16.31 17.53 12.56
N SER A 124 16.30 17.29 11.25
CA SER A 124 15.18 17.56 10.34
C SER A 124 14.91 16.34 9.46
N GLY A 125 13.69 16.19 8.93
CA GLY A 125 13.32 15.10 8.04
C GLY A 125 14.08 15.07 6.68
N PHE A 126 15.07 15.96 6.48
CA PHE A 126 15.87 16.03 5.27
C PHE A 126 17.19 15.30 5.43
N GLY A 127 17.43 14.35 4.56
CA GLY A 127 18.67 13.59 4.48
C GLY A 127 18.80 12.92 3.13
N ARG A 128 19.85 12.11 2.98
CA ARG A 128 20.13 11.36 1.76
C ARG A 128 18.92 10.55 1.26
N PRO A 129 18.16 9.82 2.11
CA PRO A 129 16.98 9.08 1.67
C PRO A 129 15.90 9.96 1.03
N THR A 130 15.75 11.20 1.50
CA THR A 130 14.81 12.17 0.92
C THR A 130 15.22 12.55 -0.51
N LEU A 131 16.52 12.72 -0.76
CA LEU A 131 17.04 13.03 -2.09
C LEU A 131 16.88 11.83 -3.03
N GLU A 132 17.24 10.64 -2.57
CA GLU A 132 17.07 9.38 -3.31
C GLU A 132 15.59 9.16 -3.70
N MET A 133 14.66 9.42 -2.78
CA MET A 133 13.22 9.33 -3.07
C MET A 133 12.77 10.37 -4.11
N ARG A 134 13.27 11.61 -4.02
CA ARG A 134 12.97 12.65 -5.01
C ARG A 134 13.44 12.27 -6.41
N GLU A 135 14.64 11.74 -6.52
CA GLU A 135 15.18 11.25 -7.79
C GLU A 135 14.32 10.12 -8.36
N ALA A 136 13.96 9.13 -7.54
CA ALA A 136 13.09 8.02 -7.95
C ALA A 136 11.71 8.49 -8.42
N LEU A 137 11.12 9.48 -7.74
CA LEU A 137 9.84 10.07 -8.14
C LEU A 137 9.96 10.84 -9.46
N GLN A 138 11.04 11.61 -9.66
CA GLN A 138 11.28 12.31 -10.92
C GLN A 138 11.48 11.34 -12.09
N GLU A 139 12.23 10.26 -11.89
CA GLU A 139 12.40 9.20 -12.89
C GLU A 139 11.07 8.53 -13.25
N ALA A 140 10.15 8.42 -12.27
CA ALA A 140 8.79 7.92 -12.49
C ALA A 140 7.84 8.97 -13.12
N GLY A 141 8.31 10.19 -13.40
CA GLY A 141 7.50 11.28 -13.96
C GLY A 141 6.55 11.93 -12.96
N LEU A 142 6.84 11.78 -11.66
CA LEU A 142 6.07 12.38 -10.57
C LEU A 142 6.77 13.60 -10.01
N GLU A 143 6.00 14.62 -9.66
CA GLU A 143 6.49 15.81 -8.97
C GLU A 143 5.96 15.85 -7.54
N LEU A 144 6.85 16.15 -6.58
CA LEU A 144 6.41 16.46 -5.22
C LEU A 144 5.79 17.86 -5.23
N SER A 145 4.53 17.98 -4.86
CA SER A 145 3.95 19.28 -4.55
C SER A 145 4.72 19.87 -3.35
N ASN A 146 5.30 21.05 -3.54
CA ASN A 146 5.87 21.80 -2.42
C ASN A 146 4.70 22.33 -1.59
N GLU A 147 4.23 21.54 -0.65
CA GLU A 147 3.41 22.05 0.43
C GLU A 147 4.34 22.70 1.45
N ASN A 148 4.21 24.01 1.56
CA ASN A 148 4.87 24.83 2.59
C ASN A 148 4.31 24.50 3.97
#